data_aed05c411a19269e155480ccaf3ccf60
#
_entry.id   aed05c411a19269e155480ccaf3ccf60
#
_cell.length_a   1.000
_cell.length_b   1.000
_cell.length_c   1.000
_cell.angle_alpha   90.00
_cell.angle_beta   90.00
_cell.angle_gamma   90.00
#
_symmetry.space_group_name_H-M   'P 1'
#
loop_
_entity.id
_entity.type
_entity.pdbx_description
1 polymer ?
#
loop_
_entity_poly.entity_id
_entity_poly.type
_entity_poly.pdbx_seq_one_letter_code
_entity_poly.pdbx_strand_id
1 'polypeptide(L)' 'MTLYEYKSEFVRKYIHQGRAEGEAKGRAEGEAKAVLAVLESRGIEVPEQARERISGCTDLDQLEGWIRRVA' A
#
# COMPACT_ATOMS: atom_id res chain seq x y z
N MET A 1 -32.71 20.33 0.04
CA MET A 1 -31.72 19.60 -0.77
C MET A 1 -32.40 19.01 -2.01
N THR A 2 -31.91 19.33 -3.19
CA THR A 2 -32.43 18.76 -4.42
C THR A 2 -31.85 17.35 -4.64
N LEU A 3 -32.53 16.56 -5.50
CA LEU A 3 -32.01 15.23 -5.85
C LEU A 3 -30.63 15.30 -6.49
N TYR A 4 -30.35 16.35 -7.25
CA TYR A 4 -29.06 16.62 -7.87
C TYR A 4 -27.97 16.83 -6.82
N GLU A 5 -28.23 17.64 -5.80
CA GLU A 5 -27.28 17.90 -4.71
C GLU A 5 -26.97 16.64 -3.90
N TYR A 6 -28.00 15.83 -3.64
CA TYR A 6 -27.83 14.56 -2.94
C TYR A 6 -26.92 13.61 -3.71
N LYS A 7 -27.16 13.45 -5.02
CA LYS A 7 -26.32 12.60 -5.86
C LYS A 7 -24.90 13.12 -5.96
N SER A 8 -24.73 14.44 -6.04
CA SER A 8 -23.40 15.06 -6.11
C SER A 8 -22.58 14.81 -4.84
N GLU A 9 -23.20 14.94 -3.66
CA GLU A 9 -22.55 14.64 -2.39
C GLU A 9 -22.17 13.16 -2.27
N PHE A 10 -23.05 12.26 -2.66
CA PHE A 10 -22.78 10.82 -2.65
C PHE A 10 -21.61 10.47 -3.56
N VAL A 11 -21.59 11.00 -4.77
CA VAL A 11 -20.52 10.78 -5.73
C VAL A 11 -19.19 11.31 -5.20
N ARG A 12 -19.20 12.50 -4.58
CA ARG A 12 -17.98 13.06 -3.98
C ARG A 12 -17.41 12.19 -2.86
N LYS A 13 -18.28 11.70 -1.98
CA LYS A 13 -17.86 10.79 -0.90
C LYS A 13 -17.28 9.51 -1.46
N TYR A 14 -17.91 8.95 -2.47
CA TYR A 14 -17.47 7.72 -3.12
C TYR A 14 -16.09 7.90 -3.77
N ILE A 15 -15.90 8.98 -4.52
CA ILE A 15 -14.61 9.29 -5.17
C ILE A 15 -13.53 9.53 -4.12
N HIS A 16 -13.84 10.25 -3.06
CA HIS A 16 -12.90 10.55 -1.98
C HIS A 16 -12.44 9.28 -1.26
N GLN A 17 -13.37 8.40 -0.96
CA GLN A 17 -13.10 7.12 -0.32
C GLN A 17 -12.26 6.22 -1.22
N GLY A 18 -12.59 6.11 -2.50
CA GLY A 18 -11.83 5.34 -3.47
C GLY A 18 -10.41 5.87 -3.65
N ARG A 19 -10.24 7.21 -3.63
CA ARG A 19 -8.91 7.83 -3.71
C ARG A 19 -8.06 7.50 -2.49
N ALA A 20 -8.64 7.59 -1.29
CA ALA A 20 -7.94 7.28 -0.04
C ALA A 20 -7.49 5.81 -0.02
N GLU A 21 -8.35 4.90 -0.44
CA GLU A 21 -8.00 3.47 -0.55
C GLU A 21 -6.91 3.23 -1.58
N GLY A 22 -6.97 3.91 -2.72
CA GLY A 22 -5.96 3.83 -3.77
C GLY A 22 -4.61 4.38 -3.32
N GLU A 23 -4.59 5.47 -2.57
CA GLU A 23 -3.37 6.04 -2.00
C GLU A 23 -2.74 5.11 -0.96
N ALA A 24 -3.54 4.53 -0.08
CA ALA A 24 -3.07 3.57 0.92
C ALA A 24 -2.47 2.33 0.27
N LYS A 25 -3.12 1.81 -0.76
CA LYS A 25 -2.64 0.66 -1.53
C LYS A 25 -1.34 0.98 -2.25
N GLY A 26 -1.25 2.15 -2.90
CA GLY A 26 -0.06 2.60 -3.59
C GLY A 26 1.12 2.79 -2.65
N ARG A 27 0.86 3.30 -1.44
CA ARG A 27 1.89 3.45 -0.40
C ARG A 27 2.40 2.08 0.06
N ALA A 28 1.50 1.12 0.29
CA ALA A 28 1.87 -0.24 0.68
C ALA A 28 2.72 -0.91 -0.40
N GLU A 29 2.35 -0.76 -1.66
CA GLU A 29 3.12 -1.30 -2.78
C GLU A 29 4.52 -0.68 -2.85
N GLY A 30 4.62 0.64 -2.63
CA GLY A 30 5.89 1.36 -2.61
C GLY A 30 6.79 0.89 -1.47
N GLU A 31 6.24 0.71 -0.27
CA GLU A 31 7.00 0.21 0.88
C GLU A 31 7.43 -1.24 0.69
N ALA A 32 6.60 -2.09 0.09
CA ALA A 32 6.97 -3.46 -0.24
C ALA A 32 8.16 -3.50 -1.20
N LYS A 33 8.16 -2.65 -2.22
CA LYS A 33 9.30 -2.52 -3.15
C LYS A 33 10.56 -2.05 -2.43
N ALA A 34 10.42 -1.14 -1.46
CA ALA A 34 11.54 -0.65 -0.67
C ALA A 34 12.14 -1.77 0.19
N VAL A 35 11.32 -2.60 0.83
CA VAL A 35 11.80 -3.76 1.59
C VAL A 35 12.62 -4.69 0.69
N LEU A 36 12.09 -5.05 -0.47
CA LEU A 36 12.78 -5.92 -1.43
C LEU A 36 14.09 -5.30 -1.91
N ALA A 37 14.10 -4.01 -2.21
CA ALA A 37 15.28 -3.31 -2.67
C ALA A 37 16.40 -3.30 -1.60
N VAL A 38 16.05 -3.10 -0.33
CA VAL A 38 17.02 -3.14 0.77
C VAL A 38 17.61 -4.55 0.93
N LEU A 39 16.78 -5.58 0.89
CA LEU A 39 17.23 -6.97 0.98
C LEU A 39 18.18 -7.30 -0.18
N GLU A 40 17.84 -6.92 -1.38
CA GLU A 40 18.69 -7.15 -2.57
C GLU A 40 20.01 -6.38 -2.47
N SER A 41 19.99 -5.13 -1.97
CA SER A 41 21.20 -4.33 -1.81
C SER A 41 22.15 -4.91 -0.78
N ARG A 42 21.64 -5.70 0.16
CA ARG A 42 22.46 -6.41 1.17
C ARG A 42 22.93 -7.78 0.69
N GLY A 43 22.61 -8.15 -0.54
CA GLY A 43 22.98 -9.44 -1.10
C GLY A 43 22.17 -10.60 -0.55
N ILE A 44 21.02 -10.31 0.05
CA ILE A 44 20.12 -11.35 0.57
C ILE A 44 19.24 -11.84 -0.55
N GLU A 45 19.28 -13.14 -0.81
CA GLU A 45 18.41 -13.77 -1.78
C GLU A 45 17.03 -13.97 -1.18
N VAL A 46 15.99 -13.41 -1.84
CA VAL A 46 14.62 -13.49 -1.38
C VAL A 46 13.90 -14.62 -2.14
N PRO A 47 13.48 -15.70 -1.44
CA PRO A 47 12.71 -16.76 -2.08
C PRO A 47 11.41 -16.23 -2.67
N GLU A 48 10.92 -16.87 -3.73
CA GLU A 48 9.71 -16.46 -4.44
C GLU A 48 8.50 -16.32 -3.49
N GLN A 49 8.33 -17.27 -2.58
CA GLN A 49 7.24 -17.24 -1.60
C GLN A 49 7.33 -16.02 -0.68
N ALA A 50 8.52 -15.68 -0.23
CA ALA A 50 8.74 -14.50 0.59
C ALA A 50 8.49 -13.21 -0.20
N ARG A 51 8.92 -13.16 -1.45
CA ARG A 51 8.70 -12.03 -2.35
C ARG A 51 7.21 -11.80 -2.57
N GLU A 52 6.45 -12.85 -2.82
CA GLU A 52 4.99 -12.77 -2.99
C GLU A 52 4.30 -12.27 -1.71
N ARG A 53 4.74 -12.76 -0.57
CA ARG A 53 4.20 -12.35 0.73
C ARG A 53 4.44 -10.87 1.00
N ILE A 54 5.64 -10.38 0.73
CA ILE A 54 5.99 -8.97 0.90
C ILE A 54 5.21 -8.12 -0.09
N SER A 55 5.18 -8.48 -1.36
CA SER A 55 4.49 -7.74 -2.41
C SER A 55 2.97 -7.71 -2.20
N GLY A 56 2.39 -8.76 -1.62
CA GLY A 56 0.96 -8.84 -1.32
C GLY A 56 0.56 -8.21 0.01
N CYS A 57 1.52 -7.73 0.81
CA CYS A 57 1.23 -7.15 2.11
C CYS A 57 0.66 -5.74 1.94
N THR A 58 -0.52 -5.51 2.52
CA THR A 58 -1.18 -4.20 2.53
C THR A 58 -1.15 -3.54 3.91
N ASP A 59 -0.55 -4.20 4.91
CA ASP A 59 -0.42 -3.68 6.25
C ASP A 59 0.82 -2.80 6.34
N LEU A 60 0.62 -1.48 6.36
CA LEU A 60 1.69 -0.49 6.43
C LEU A 60 2.53 -0.64 7.70
N ASP A 61 1.91 -0.94 8.83
CA ASP A 61 2.64 -1.11 10.09
C ASP A 61 3.60 -2.29 10.02
N GLN A 62 3.18 -3.39 9.41
CA GLN A 62 4.02 -4.56 9.21
C GLN A 62 5.17 -4.27 8.24
N LEU A 63 4.88 -3.59 7.14
CA LEU A 63 5.90 -3.19 6.17
C LEU A 63 6.94 -2.25 6.79
N GLU A 64 6.49 -1.26 7.55
CA GLU A 64 7.39 -0.35 8.27
C GLU A 64 8.23 -1.10 9.30
N GLY A 65 7.65 -2.07 9.99
CA GLY A 65 8.37 -2.94 10.91
C GLY A 65 9.49 -3.72 10.22
N TRP A 66 9.21 -4.26 9.04
CA TRP A 66 10.23 -4.96 8.25
C TRP A 66 11.34 -4.03 7.77
N ILE A 67 10.98 -2.83 7.32
CA ILE A 67 11.96 -1.82 6.91
C ILE A 67 12.92 -1.50 8.05
N ARG A 68 12.41 -1.30 9.25
CA ARG A 68 13.24 -1.02 10.44
C ARG A 68 14.19 -2.16 10.76
N ARG A 69 13.74 -3.40 10.59
CA ARG A 69 14.57 -4.59 10.87
C ARG A 69 15.68 -4.79 9.86
N VAL A 70 15.43 -4.47 8.59
CA VAL A 70 16.41 -4.72 7.52
C VAL A 70 17.29 -3.50 7.21
N ALA A 71 16.84 -2.33 7.64
CA ALA A 71 17.65 -1.12 7.50
C ALA A 71 18.67 -1.04 8.60
#